data_d581795c3abb94539bd3633b088f9143
#
_entry.id   d581795c3abb94539bd3633b088f9143
#
_cell.length_a   1.000
_cell.length_b   1.000
_cell.length_c   1.000
_cell.angle_alpha   90.00
_cell.angle_beta   90.00
_cell.angle_gamma   90.00
#
_symmetry.space_group_name_H-M   'P 1'
#
loop_
_entity.id
_entity.type
_entity.pdbx_description
1 polymer ?
#
loop_
_entity_poly.entity_id
_entity_poly.type
_entity_poly.pdbx_seq_one_letter_code
_entity_poly.pdbx_strand_id
1 'polypeptide(L)'
;VDEDLVNAAKVEPLRELIGILCNDLKMRHIKRLRNGQCDLNTGFAFNDLLTNYDRIAAHCSNIAVAILELDSSNFDMHEYTKSVRKLKDNNYVSTFDYYEQKYNINGYQPEAEQDTKAAAKNPVKAVEAKK
;
A
#
# COMPACT_ATOMS: atom_id res chain seq x y z
N VAL A 1 -28.29 -4.92 5.79
CA VAL A 1 -28.03 -4.01 4.64
C VAL A 1 -27.07 -2.91 5.07
N ASP A 2 -27.35 -2.19 6.16
CA ASP A 2 -26.53 -1.04 6.59
C ASP A 2 -25.09 -1.44 7.03
N GLU A 3 -24.92 -2.60 7.68
CA GLU A 3 -23.59 -3.11 8.07
C GLU A 3 -22.72 -3.46 6.86
N ASP A 4 -23.32 -3.94 5.78
CA ASP A 4 -22.61 -4.32 4.55
C ASP A 4 -22.05 -3.07 3.84
N LEU A 5 -22.79 -1.97 3.81
CA LEU A 5 -22.35 -0.70 3.24
C LEU A 5 -21.20 -0.09 4.04
N VAL A 6 -21.29 -0.12 5.38
CA VAL A 6 -20.20 0.36 6.26
C VAL A 6 -18.93 -0.47 6.07
N ASN A 7 -19.04 -1.77 5.90
CA ASN A 7 -17.88 -2.64 5.65
C ASN A 7 -17.32 -2.45 4.24
N ALA A 8 -18.18 -2.31 3.23
CA ALA A 8 -17.75 -2.04 1.86
C ALA A 8 -16.95 -0.73 1.76
N ALA A 9 -17.38 0.34 2.45
CA ALA A 9 -16.65 1.62 2.48
C ALA A 9 -15.23 1.53 3.08
N LYS A 10 -14.97 0.54 3.95
CA LYS A 10 -13.66 0.32 4.56
C LYS A 10 -12.68 -0.46 3.67
N VAL A 11 -13.15 -1.06 2.60
CA VAL A 11 -12.30 -1.93 1.75
C VAL A 11 -11.29 -1.13 0.96
N GLU A 12 -11.65 0.03 0.42
CA GLU A 12 -10.77 0.83 -0.43
C GLU A 12 -9.53 1.37 0.33
N PRO A 13 -9.65 1.95 1.55
CA PRO A 13 -8.48 2.31 2.35
C PRO A 13 -7.56 1.11 2.64
N LEU A 14 -8.14 -0.06 2.94
CA LEU A 14 -7.38 -1.28 3.17
C LEU A 14 -6.67 -1.77 1.90
N ARG A 15 -7.33 -1.70 0.76
CA ARG A 15 -6.76 -2.06 -0.55
C ARG A 15 -5.56 -1.17 -0.89
N GLU A 16 -5.67 0.15 -0.65
CA GLU A 16 -4.56 1.09 -0.85
C GLU A 16 -3.35 0.71 0.00
N LEU A 17 -3.56 0.42 1.29
CA LEU A 17 -2.49 -0.01 2.19
C LEU A 17 -1.85 -1.32 1.74
N ILE A 18 -2.63 -2.32 1.31
CA ILE A 18 -2.10 -3.60 0.79
C ILE A 18 -1.18 -3.35 -0.41
N GLY A 19 -1.57 -2.48 -1.34
CA GLY A 19 -0.75 -2.11 -2.49
C GLY A 19 0.59 -1.48 -2.08
N ILE A 20 0.57 -0.56 -1.11
CA ILE A 20 1.78 0.07 -0.55
C ILE A 20 2.69 -0.98 0.08
N LEU A 21 2.14 -1.86 0.94
CA LEU A 21 2.91 -2.91 1.62
C LEU A 21 3.49 -3.93 0.62
N CYS A 22 2.73 -4.35 -0.38
CA CYS A 22 3.21 -5.25 -1.43
C CYS A 22 4.37 -4.64 -2.21
N ASN A 23 4.28 -3.36 -2.58
CA ASN A 23 5.35 -2.68 -3.30
C ASN A 23 6.62 -2.57 -2.45
N ASP A 24 6.49 -2.18 -1.19
CA ASP A 24 7.63 -2.07 -0.28
C ASP A 24 8.30 -3.42 -0.03
N LEU A 25 7.53 -4.48 0.21
CA LEU A 25 8.05 -5.83 0.37
C LEU A 25 8.82 -6.31 -0.88
N LYS A 26 8.37 -5.93 -2.10
CA LYS A 26 9.10 -6.18 -3.36
C LYS A 26 10.44 -5.45 -3.35
N MET A 27 10.47 -4.17 -2.97
CA MET A 27 11.71 -3.39 -2.92
C MET A 27 12.71 -3.94 -1.90
N ARG A 28 12.24 -4.31 -0.72
CA ARG A 28 13.08 -4.97 0.31
C ARG A 28 13.61 -6.31 -0.18
N HIS A 29 12.81 -7.06 -0.93
CA HIS A 29 13.27 -8.33 -1.51
C HIS A 29 14.37 -8.12 -2.55
N ILE A 30 14.23 -7.13 -3.44
CA ILE A 30 15.27 -6.76 -4.43
C ILE A 30 16.58 -6.40 -3.71
N LYS A 31 16.50 -5.66 -2.61
CA LYS A 31 17.68 -5.32 -1.80
C LYS A 31 18.37 -6.55 -1.22
N ARG A 32 17.59 -7.51 -0.67
CA ARG A 32 18.15 -8.79 -0.17
C ARG A 32 18.78 -9.62 -1.29
N LEU A 33 18.17 -9.67 -2.48
CA LEU A 33 18.75 -10.34 -3.65
C LEU A 33 20.10 -9.71 -4.05
N ARG A 34 20.18 -8.38 -4.12
CA ARG A 34 21.44 -7.66 -4.44
C ARG A 34 22.53 -7.90 -3.43
N ASN A 35 22.19 -8.11 -2.17
CA ASN A 35 23.12 -8.38 -1.09
C ASN A 35 23.48 -9.87 -0.94
N GLY A 36 22.98 -10.75 -1.82
CA GLY A 36 23.19 -12.20 -1.73
C GLY A 36 22.52 -12.87 -0.52
N GLN A 37 21.52 -12.22 0.08
CA GLN A 37 20.82 -12.69 1.27
C GLN A 37 19.57 -13.52 0.94
N CYS A 38 19.30 -13.74 -0.33
CA CYS A 38 18.13 -14.46 -0.81
C CYS A 38 18.46 -15.22 -2.10
N ASP A 39 17.86 -16.38 -2.27
CA ASP A 39 17.93 -17.18 -3.49
C ASP A 39 16.94 -16.64 -4.55
N LEU A 40 17.35 -16.68 -5.82
CA LEU A 40 16.58 -16.15 -6.94
C LEU A 40 15.28 -16.92 -7.17
N ASN A 41 15.28 -18.25 -7.03
CA ASN A 41 14.09 -19.07 -7.24
C ASN A 41 13.02 -18.78 -6.18
N THR A 42 13.43 -18.67 -4.93
CA THR A 42 12.58 -18.23 -3.82
C THR A 42 12.05 -16.81 -4.06
N GLY A 43 12.87 -15.97 -4.70
CA GLY A 43 12.50 -14.61 -5.09
C GLY A 43 11.34 -14.54 -6.08
N PHE A 44 11.31 -15.41 -7.07
CA PHE A 44 10.20 -15.48 -8.02
C PHE A 44 8.90 -15.90 -7.32
N ALA A 45 8.93 -16.96 -6.52
CA ALA A 45 7.77 -17.39 -5.75
C ALA A 45 7.23 -16.31 -4.81
N PHE A 46 8.14 -15.57 -4.14
CA PHE A 46 7.77 -14.45 -3.29
C PHE A 46 7.10 -13.31 -4.07
N ASN A 47 7.63 -12.93 -5.23
CA ASN A 47 7.04 -11.90 -6.08
C ASN A 47 5.65 -12.31 -6.59
N ASP A 48 5.48 -13.56 -6.99
CA ASP A 48 4.19 -14.12 -7.43
C ASP A 48 3.15 -14.10 -6.30
N LEU A 49 3.57 -14.44 -5.07
CA LEU A 49 2.72 -14.36 -3.89
C LEU A 49 2.22 -12.94 -3.65
N LEU A 50 3.11 -11.95 -3.66
CA LEU A 50 2.74 -10.54 -3.47
C LEU A 50 1.84 -10.03 -4.59
N THR A 51 2.07 -10.45 -5.83
CA THR A 51 1.23 -10.11 -6.98
C THR A 51 -0.18 -10.69 -6.82
N ASN A 52 -0.30 -11.92 -6.31
CA ASN A 52 -1.60 -12.54 -6.04
C ASN A 52 -2.34 -11.84 -4.89
N TYR A 53 -1.67 -11.41 -3.82
CA TYR A 53 -2.29 -10.62 -2.77
C TYR A 53 -2.84 -9.29 -3.28
N ASP A 54 -2.08 -8.55 -4.09
CA ASP A 54 -2.54 -7.30 -4.69
C ASP A 54 -3.76 -7.51 -5.60
N ARG A 55 -3.78 -8.60 -6.39
CA ARG A 55 -4.94 -8.96 -7.22
C ARG A 55 -6.16 -9.34 -6.40
N ILE A 56 -6.01 -10.12 -5.33
CA ILE A 56 -7.12 -10.46 -4.42
C ILE A 56 -7.70 -9.18 -3.81
N ALA A 57 -6.85 -8.28 -3.33
CA ALA A 57 -7.29 -7.00 -2.78
C ALA A 57 -8.05 -6.15 -3.82
N ALA A 58 -7.60 -6.13 -5.07
CA ALA A 58 -8.31 -5.45 -6.16
C ALA A 58 -9.69 -6.08 -6.46
N HIS A 59 -9.82 -7.40 -6.42
CA HIS A 59 -11.11 -8.07 -6.58
C HIS A 59 -12.06 -7.77 -5.41
N CYS A 60 -11.56 -7.74 -4.17
CA CYS A 60 -12.36 -7.32 -3.02
C CYS A 60 -12.85 -5.88 -3.15
N SER A 61 -12.00 -4.97 -3.63
CA SER A 61 -12.37 -3.58 -3.92
C SER A 61 -13.49 -3.50 -4.97
N ASN A 62 -13.40 -4.27 -6.06
CA ASN A 62 -14.46 -4.30 -7.08
C ASN A 62 -15.81 -4.79 -6.52
N ILE A 63 -15.78 -5.79 -5.63
CA ILE A 63 -17.01 -6.28 -4.96
C ILE A 63 -17.57 -5.19 -4.04
N ALA A 64 -16.73 -4.53 -3.27
CA ALA A 64 -17.15 -3.46 -2.36
C ALA A 64 -17.77 -2.28 -3.12
N VAL A 65 -17.16 -1.88 -4.25
CA VAL A 65 -17.73 -0.85 -5.14
C VAL A 65 -19.11 -1.27 -5.65
N ALA A 66 -19.26 -2.51 -6.13
CA ALA A 66 -20.54 -3.00 -6.62
C ALA A 66 -21.64 -3.00 -5.51
N ILE A 67 -21.30 -3.33 -4.26
CA ILE A 67 -22.22 -3.25 -3.13
C ILE A 67 -22.68 -1.81 -2.87
N LEU A 68 -21.74 -0.85 -2.89
CA LEU A 68 -22.02 0.56 -2.67
C LEU A 68 -22.87 1.17 -3.82
N GLU A 69 -22.66 0.70 -5.05
CA GLU A 69 -23.40 1.15 -6.22
C GLU A 69 -24.85 0.63 -6.23
N LEU A 70 -25.09 -0.59 -5.75
CA LEU A 70 -26.44 -1.15 -5.65
C LEU A 70 -27.36 -0.34 -4.73
N ASP A 71 -26.81 0.36 -3.76
CA ASP A 71 -27.57 1.23 -2.84
C ASP A 71 -27.80 2.64 -3.41
N SER A 72 -26.90 3.12 -4.27
CA SER A 72 -27.03 4.41 -4.93
C SER A 72 -27.89 4.28 -6.21
N SER A 73 -29.10 4.84 -6.21
CA SER A 73 -30.03 4.81 -7.35
C SER A 73 -29.57 5.57 -8.61
N ASN A 74 -28.35 6.14 -8.62
CA ASN A 74 -27.71 6.83 -9.74
C ASN A 74 -26.39 6.17 -10.11
N PHE A 75 -26.45 5.38 -11.17
CA PHE A 75 -25.36 4.51 -11.63
C PHE A 75 -24.41 5.24 -12.59
N ASP A 76 -23.26 5.70 -12.10
CA ASP A 76 -22.09 5.98 -12.95
C ASP A 76 -20.80 5.51 -12.28
N MET A 77 -20.37 4.27 -12.64
CA MET A 77 -19.24 3.54 -12.07
C MET A 77 -17.91 4.33 -12.15
N HIS A 78 -17.71 5.11 -13.20
CA HIS A 78 -16.50 5.88 -13.39
C HIS A 78 -16.46 7.15 -12.54
N GLU A 79 -17.60 7.71 -12.22
CA GLU A 79 -17.69 8.93 -11.41
C GLU A 79 -17.54 8.63 -9.93
N TYR A 80 -18.08 7.49 -9.46
CA TYR A 80 -17.90 7.04 -8.07
C TYR A 80 -16.44 6.70 -7.74
N THR A 81 -15.76 5.94 -8.57
CA THR A 81 -14.33 5.61 -8.34
C THR A 81 -13.45 6.86 -8.37
N LYS A 82 -13.80 7.86 -9.18
CA LYS A 82 -13.12 9.17 -9.19
C LYS A 82 -13.51 10.03 -7.98
N SER A 83 -14.75 9.97 -7.51
CA SER A 83 -15.24 10.74 -6.36
C SER A 83 -14.71 10.17 -5.04
N VAL A 84 -14.63 8.85 -4.87
CA VAL A 84 -13.98 8.22 -3.70
C VAL A 84 -12.49 8.55 -3.64
N ARG A 85 -11.82 8.62 -4.80
CA ARG A 85 -10.44 9.12 -4.86
C ARG A 85 -10.31 10.63 -4.64
N LYS A 86 -11.32 11.43 -4.99
CA LYS A 86 -11.32 12.90 -4.79
C LYS A 86 -11.80 13.32 -3.41
N LEU A 87 -12.75 12.58 -2.84
CA LEU A 87 -13.19 12.75 -1.46
C LEU A 87 -12.30 11.85 -0.59
N LYS A 88 -11.08 12.29 -0.30
CA LYS A 88 -10.40 11.89 0.94
C LYS A 88 -11.20 12.49 2.10
N ASP A 89 -12.39 11.93 2.27
CA ASP A 89 -13.26 12.23 3.41
C ASP A 89 -12.48 11.91 4.69
N ASN A 90 -12.69 12.66 5.76
CA ASN A 90 -12.05 12.43 7.06
C ASN A 90 -12.21 10.97 7.52
N ASN A 91 -13.27 10.30 7.11
CA ASN A 91 -13.52 8.89 7.38
C ASN A 91 -12.60 7.94 6.61
N TYR A 92 -12.24 8.26 5.35
CA TYR A 92 -11.28 7.48 4.58
C TYR A 92 -9.89 7.56 5.20
N VAL A 93 -9.43 8.77 5.52
CA VAL A 93 -8.10 9.01 6.12
C VAL A 93 -8.01 8.31 7.47
N SER A 94 -9.00 8.47 8.34
CA SER A 94 -9.00 7.84 9.67
C SER A 94 -9.04 6.31 9.59
N THR A 95 -9.73 5.75 8.59
CA THR A 95 -9.77 4.30 8.35
C THR A 95 -8.44 3.79 7.81
N PHE A 96 -7.80 4.53 6.90
CA PHE A 96 -6.47 4.22 6.41
C PHE A 96 -5.44 4.23 7.54
N ASP A 97 -5.40 5.28 8.35
CA ASP A 97 -4.49 5.42 9.49
C ASP A 97 -4.69 4.30 10.52
N TYR A 98 -5.96 3.91 10.78
CA TYR A 98 -6.27 2.76 11.62
C TYR A 98 -5.66 1.46 11.08
N TYR A 99 -5.81 1.19 9.77
CA TYR A 99 -5.23 0.00 9.17
C TYR A 99 -3.71 0.05 9.10
N GLU A 100 -3.13 1.21 8.84
CA GLU A 100 -1.67 1.38 8.86
C GLU A 100 -1.09 1.06 10.23
N GLN A 101 -1.70 1.53 11.30
CA GLN A 101 -1.30 1.20 12.67
C GLN A 101 -1.51 -0.28 13.00
N LYS A 102 -2.66 -0.84 12.63
CA LYS A 102 -3.03 -2.23 12.92
C LYS A 102 -2.13 -3.24 12.22
N TYR A 103 -1.77 -2.98 10.98
CA TYR A 103 -0.98 -3.88 10.13
C TYR A 103 0.47 -3.43 9.98
N ASN A 104 0.91 -2.48 10.81
CA ASN A 104 2.31 -2.09 10.88
C ASN A 104 3.16 -3.32 11.23
N ILE A 105 4.04 -3.70 10.30
CA ILE A 105 5.02 -4.77 10.56
C ILE A 105 6.05 -4.20 11.52
N ASN A 106 6.20 -4.78 12.72
CA ASN A 106 7.08 -4.34 13.79
C ASN A 106 8.45 -3.88 13.25
N GLY A 107 8.77 -2.60 13.42
CA GLY A 107 10.00 -2.00 12.90
C GLY A 107 9.97 -1.65 11.41
N TYR A 108 8.81 -1.73 10.74
CA TYR A 108 8.65 -1.29 9.38
C TYR A 108 8.77 0.24 9.31
N GLN A 109 9.80 0.70 8.60
CA GLN A 109 9.88 2.09 8.12
C GLN A 109 10.01 2.03 6.59
N PRO A 110 9.15 2.74 5.84
CA PRO A 110 9.29 2.85 4.38
C PRO A 110 10.72 3.24 4.00
N GLU A 111 11.30 2.59 2.98
CA GLU A 111 12.70 2.85 2.59
C GLU A 111 12.96 4.30 2.18
N ALA A 112 11.94 5.02 1.70
CA ALA A 112 12.03 6.44 1.37
C ALA A 112 12.39 7.34 2.57
N GLU A 113 12.07 6.94 3.81
CA GLU A 113 12.47 7.70 5.01
C GLU A 113 13.86 7.32 5.53
N GLN A 114 14.36 6.12 5.18
CA GLN A 114 15.69 5.69 5.62
C GLN A 114 16.81 6.37 4.84
N ASP A 115 16.62 6.61 3.53
CA ASP A 115 17.62 7.30 2.71
C ASP A 115 17.75 8.79 3.10
N THR A 116 16.66 9.43 3.50
CA THR A 116 16.69 10.81 4.01
C THR A 116 17.34 10.91 5.39
N LYS A 117 17.15 9.92 6.27
CA LYS A 117 17.80 9.90 7.60
C LYS A 117 19.28 9.51 7.55
N ALA A 118 19.69 8.67 6.58
CA ALA A 118 21.09 8.31 6.34
C ALA A 118 21.87 9.50 5.75
N ALA A 119 21.28 10.25 4.83
CA ALA A 119 21.87 11.48 4.26
C ALA A 119 22.02 12.60 5.30
N ALA A 120 21.09 12.71 6.25
CA ALA A 120 21.15 13.70 7.32
C ALA A 120 22.16 13.39 8.43
N LYS A 121 22.59 12.11 8.58
CA LYS A 121 23.56 11.69 9.61
C LYS A 121 25.04 11.75 9.20
N ASN A 122 25.37 12.04 7.93
CA ASN A 122 26.77 12.14 7.47
C ASN A 122 27.03 13.39 6.62
N PRO A 123 27.05 14.60 7.19
CA PRO A 123 27.41 15.82 6.43
C PRO A 123 28.91 16.00 6.19
N VAL A 124 29.80 15.13 6.68
CA VAL A 124 31.25 15.42 6.77
C VAL A 124 32.13 14.69 5.73
N LYS A 125 31.62 13.82 4.86
CA LYS A 125 32.44 13.13 3.86
C LYS A 125 32.38 13.65 2.43
N ALA A 126 31.77 14.80 2.18
CA ALA A 126 31.64 15.38 0.83
C ALA A 126 32.73 16.42 0.47
N VAL A 127 33.74 16.68 1.31
CA VAL A 127 34.70 17.78 1.08
C VAL A 127 36.12 17.30 0.75
N GLU A 128 36.45 16.01 0.87
CA GLU A 128 37.83 15.55 0.63
C GLU A 128 38.08 14.86 -0.73
N ALA A 129 37.19 14.88 -1.67
CA ALA A 129 37.40 14.30 -3.01
C ALA A 129 37.65 15.33 -4.12
N LYS A 130 38.13 16.55 -3.78
CA LYS A 130 38.63 17.54 -4.75
C LYS A 130 39.93 18.17 -4.23
N LYS A 131 41.04 17.41 -4.34
CA LYS A 131 42.38 17.95 -4.53
C LYS A 131 43.21 16.96 -5.32
#